data_cb2d81ea9a66db56ae0dbe25149d81e4
#
_entry.id   cb2d81ea9a66db56ae0dbe25149d81e4
#
_cell.length_a   1.000
_cell.length_b   1.000
_cell.length_c   1.000
_cell.angle_alpha   90.00
_cell.angle_beta   90.00
_cell.angle_gamma   90.00
#
_symmetry.space_group_name_H-M   'P 1'
#
loop_
_entity.id
_entity.type
_entity.pdbx_description
1 polymer ?
#
loop_
_entity_poly.entity_id
_entity_poly.type
_entity_poly.pdbx_seq_one_letter_code
_entity_poly.pdbx_strand_id
1 'polypeptide(L)'
;MTIEDLRRALSGRPFTLLDVIALTPAYRHSTAKLAKAAVLVPLFVRDGEPHVLMTRRRDDLRLHPGQISFPGGRIDPADADAQTAALREAEEEIGLSPTDVDVLGRLDEALVVTSGFRLTPWVGVVPYPYPYVAQPDEVAGLVELSVADLLAPGSHRVGTREAFGMVHEVHTFDVCGNVVWGATARILHQLVDVWRSA
;
A
#
# COMPACT_ATOMS: atom_id res chain seq x y z
N MET A 1 12.70 -11.94 11.67
CA MET A 1 12.66 -10.49 11.91
C MET A 1 11.40 -10.14 12.68
N THR A 2 11.47 -9.21 13.59
CA THR A 2 10.38 -8.76 14.45
C THR A 2 9.79 -7.43 13.94
N ILE A 3 8.61 -7.05 14.45
CA ILE A 3 8.04 -5.71 14.21
C ILE A 3 8.98 -4.60 14.69
N GLU A 4 9.72 -4.83 15.77
CA GLU A 4 10.67 -3.85 16.31
C GLU A 4 11.90 -3.64 15.39
N ASP A 5 12.35 -4.69 14.72
CA ASP A 5 13.42 -4.56 13.70
C ASP A 5 12.91 -3.73 12.51
N LEU A 6 11.65 -3.97 12.07
CA LEU A 6 11.01 -3.18 11.02
C LEU A 6 10.85 -1.70 11.45
N ARG A 7 10.43 -1.43 12.69
CA ARG A 7 10.35 -0.06 13.26
C ARG A 7 11.69 0.65 13.13
N ARG A 8 12.77 -0.02 13.56
CA ARG A 8 14.13 0.53 13.50
C ARG A 8 14.57 0.82 12.06
N ALA A 9 14.28 -0.08 11.14
CA ALA A 9 14.60 0.06 9.72
C ALA A 9 13.85 1.22 9.06
N LEU A 10 12.58 1.45 9.43
CA LEU A 10 11.77 2.54 8.89
C LEU A 10 12.10 3.90 9.52
N SER A 11 12.44 3.95 10.82
CA SER A 11 12.69 5.20 11.57
C SER A 11 13.89 6.01 11.06
N GLY A 12 14.89 5.37 10.47
CA GLY A 12 16.10 6.02 9.95
C GLY A 12 16.17 6.08 8.42
N ARG A 13 15.16 5.58 7.72
CA ARG A 13 15.21 5.43 6.28
C ARG A 13 14.98 6.78 5.58
N PRO A 14 15.95 7.27 4.77
CA PRO A 14 15.66 8.34 3.84
C PRO A 14 14.61 7.81 2.86
N PHE A 15 13.45 8.47 2.79
CA PHE A 15 12.49 8.10 1.77
C PHE A 15 12.82 8.80 0.46
N THR A 16 12.68 8.07 -0.63
CA THR A 16 12.76 8.65 -1.95
C THR A 16 11.37 9.15 -2.34
N LEU A 17 11.21 10.46 -2.42
CA LEU A 17 10.20 11.01 -3.32
C LEU A 17 10.48 10.36 -4.66
N LEU A 18 9.50 9.68 -5.23
CA LEU A 18 9.61 9.22 -6.61
C LEU A 18 10.11 10.40 -7.42
N ASP A 19 11.39 10.32 -7.76
CA ASP A 19 12.02 11.40 -8.47
C ASP A 19 11.38 11.42 -9.86
N VAL A 20 10.34 12.24 -9.97
CA VAL A 20 9.66 12.54 -11.23
C VAL A 20 10.67 12.99 -12.30
N ILE A 21 11.90 13.28 -11.87
CA ILE A 21 13.06 13.63 -12.70
C ILE A 21 13.50 12.46 -13.60
N ALA A 22 13.32 11.21 -13.20
CA ALA A 22 13.63 10.04 -14.04
C ALA A 22 12.56 9.77 -15.13
N LEU A 23 11.41 10.44 -15.05
CA LEU A 23 10.35 10.30 -16.03
C LEU A 23 10.62 11.24 -17.23
N THR A 24 10.35 10.72 -18.43
CA THR A 24 10.53 11.49 -19.68
C THR A 24 9.84 12.87 -19.64
N PRO A 25 10.25 13.85 -20.47
CA PRO A 25 9.63 15.16 -20.54
C PRO A 25 8.10 15.11 -20.70
N ALA A 26 7.55 14.12 -21.41
CA ALA A 26 6.12 13.92 -21.56
C ALA A 26 5.45 13.59 -20.20
N TYR A 27 6.13 12.82 -19.35
CA TYR A 27 5.64 12.45 -18.03
C TYR A 27 5.77 13.58 -17.00
N ARG A 28 6.78 14.43 -17.13
CA ARG A 28 6.96 15.62 -16.27
C ARG A 28 5.75 16.56 -16.34
N HIS A 29 5.17 16.74 -17.54
CA HIS A 29 3.97 17.55 -17.71
C HIS A 29 2.71 16.87 -17.12
N SER A 30 2.66 15.54 -17.11
CA SER A 30 1.56 14.77 -16.54
C SER A 30 1.64 14.69 -15.01
N THR A 31 2.84 14.50 -14.44
CA THR A 31 3.04 14.29 -13.00
C THR A 31 2.82 15.53 -12.15
N ALA A 32 3.00 16.74 -12.73
CA ALA A 32 2.63 17.98 -12.05
C ALA A 32 1.14 18.08 -11.73
N LYS A 33 0.30 17.24 -12.36
CA LYS A 33 -1.15 17.17 -12.17
C LYS A 33 -1.62 15.92 -11.42
N LEU A 34 -0.69 15.09 -10.89
CA LEU A 34 -1.08 13.89 -10.16
C LEU A 34 -1.80 14.25 -8.86
N ALA A 35 -2.93 13.64 -8.65
CA ALA A 35 -3.63 13.74 -7.38
C ALA A 35 -2.80 13.05 -6.29
N LYS A 36 -2.73 13.65 -5.12
CA LYS A 36 -2.06 13.07 -3.96
C LYS A 36 -3.03 12.15 -3.24
N ALA A 37 -2.53 10.99 -2.85
CA ALA A 37 -3.25 10.03 -2.04
C ALA A 37 -2.32 9.41 -1.00
N ALA A 38 -2.89 8.83 0.04
CA ALA A 38 -2.15 8.13 1.07
C ALA A 38 -2.81 6.80 1.37
N VAL A 39 -2.00 5.80 1.72
CA VAL A 39 -2.49 4.47 2.08
C VAL A 39 -1.83 4.03 3.39
N LEU A 40 -2.59 3.30 4.20
CA LEU A 40 -2.05 2.61 5.36
C LEU A 40 -1.66 1.18 4.94
N VAL A 41 -0.49 0.73 5.37
CA VAL A 41 -0.02 -0.66 5.28
C VAL A 41 -0.13 -1.26 6.68
N PRO A 42 -1.30 -1.82 7.05
CA PRO A 42 -1.53 -2.30 8.39
C PRO A 42 -0.87 -3.66 8.59
N LEU A 43 -0.06 -3.77 9.64
CA LEU A 43 0.57 -5.00 10.08
C LEU A 43 -0.03 -5.45 11.41
N PHE A 44 -0.27 -6.73 11.55
CA PHE A 44 -0.68 -7.34 12.81
C PHE A 44 0.05 -8.66 13.05
N VAL A 45 0.05 -9.13 14.28
CA VAL A 45 0.63 -10.43 14.65
C VAL A 45 -0.47 -11.38 15.03
N ARG A 46 -0.54 -12.52 14.34
CA ARG A 46 -1.44 -13.64 14.66
C ARG A 46 -0.61 -14.87 14.90
N ASP A 47 -0.81 -15.51 16.05
CA ASP A 47 -0.09 -16.74 16.47
C ASP A 47 1.46 -16.59 16.38
N GLY A 48 1.96 -15.39 16.67
CA GLY A 48 3.39 -15.08 16.60
C GLY A 48 3.91 -14.73 15.19
N GLU A 49 3.06 -14.82 14.17
CA GLU A 49 3.41 -14.56 12.78
C GLU A 49 2.89 -13.19 12.29
N PRO A 50 3.71 -12.38 11.64
CA PRO A 50 3.28 -11.11 11.08
C PRO A 50 2.46 -11.29 9.81
N HIS A 51 1.40 -10.50 9.72
CA HIS A 51 0.48 -10.44 8.59
C HIS A 51 0.28 -9.00 8.13
N VAL A 52 -0.09 -8.86 6.87
CA VAL A 52 -0.52 -7.61 6.25
C VAL A 52 -2.01 -7.66 6.02
N LEU A 53 -2.74 -6.62 6.45
CA LEU A 53 -4.16 -6.48 6.17
C LEU A 53 -4.36 -5.64 4.91
N MET A 54 -5.26 -6.09 4.07
CA MET A 54 -5.64 -5.42 2.81
C MET A 54 -7.15 -5.45 2.64
N THR A 55 -7.67 -4.64 1.73
CA THR A 55 -9.07 -4.63 1.32
C THR A 55 -9.23 -5.22 -0.07
N ARG A 56 -10.34 -5.90 -0.33
CA ARG A 56 -10.80 -6.24 -1.67
C ARG A 56 -11.89 -5.25 -2.06
N ARG A 57 -11.68 -4.53 -3.15
CA ARG A 57 -12.69 -3.61 -3.69
C ARG A 57 -13.86 -4.37 -4.27
N ARG A 58 -15.04 -3.75 -4.28
CA ARG A 58 -16.23 -4.35 -4.91
C ARG A 58 -16.05 -4.46 -6.42
N ASP A 59 -16.69 -5.48 -7.00
CA ASP A 59 -16.62 -5.75 -8.44
C ASP A 59 -17.45 -4.78 -9.30
N ASP A 60 -18.39 -4.06 -8.69
CA ASP A 60 -19.29 -3.10 -9.35
C ASP A 60 -18.76 -1.66 -9.36
N LEU A 61 -17.58 -1.40 -8.79
CA LEU A 61 -16.97 -0.09 -8.80
C LEU A 61 -16.42 0.27 -10.20
N ARG A 62 -16.52 1.55 -10.55
CA ARG A 62 -16.03 2.05 -11.86
C ARG A 62 -14.50 2.01 -11.99
N LEU A 63 -13.78 2.16 -10.90
CA LEU A 63 -12.32 2.17 -10.86
C LEU A 63 -11.82 1.01 -10.02
N HIS A 64 -10.92 0.24 -10.62
CA HIS A 64 -10.24 -0.86 -9.93
C HIS A 64 -11.18 -1.93 -9.32
N PRO A 65 -12.22 -2.42 -10.06
CA PRO A 65 -13.15 -3.42 -9.55
C PRO A 65 -12.42 -4.70 -9.13
N GLY A 66 -12.79 -5.29 -8.00
CA GLY A 66 -12.27 -6.55 -7.49
C GLY A 66 -10.79 -6.55 -7.06
N GLN A 67 -10.09 -5.42 -7.22
CA GLN A 67 -8.67 -5.35 -6.90
C GLN A 67 -8.42 -5.40 -5.39
N ILE A 68 -7.31 -6.03 -5.01
CA ILE A 68 -6.80 -5.98 -3.66
C ILE A 68 -5.91 -4.74 -3.52
N SER A 69 -6.17 -3.94 -2.50
CA SER A 69 -5.44 -2.70 -2.21
C SER A 69 -5.20 -2.56 -0.71
N PHE A 70 -4.32 -1.65 -0.36
CA PHE A 70 -4.26 -1.14 1.01
C PHE A 70 -5.42 -0.18 1.24
N PRO A 71 -5.97 -0.09 2.47
CA PRO A 71 -6.92 0.95 2.81
C PRO A 71 -6.28 2.32 2.61
N GLY A 72 -7.02 3.23 1.98
CA GLY A 72 -6.50 4.56 1.67
C GLY A 72 -7.17 5.23 0.49
N GLY A 73 -6.97 6.54 0.39
CA GLY A 73 -7.60 7.37 -0.62
C GLY A 73 -6.93 8.71 -0.82
N ARG A 74 -7.68 9.67 -1.31
CA ARG A 74 -7.19 11.03 -1.58
C ARG A 74 -6.83 11.76 -0.29
N ILE A 75 -5.79 12.57 -0.37
CA ILE A 75 -5.49 13.54 0.68
C ILE A 75 -6.45 14.72 0.49
N ASP A 76 -7.31 14.92 1.46
CA ASP A 76 -8.25 16.03 1.48
C ASP A 76 -7.59 17.32 1.98
N PRO A 77 -8.10 18.51 1.59
CA PRO A 77 -7.59 19.79 2.09
C PRO A 77 -7.69 19.94 3.62
N ALA A 78 -8.57 19.17 4.26
CA ALA A 78 -8.72 19.16 5.72
C ALA A 78 -7.71 18.25 6.43
N ASP A 79 -7.04 17.34 5.73
CA ASP A 79 -6.02 16.49 6.30
C ASP A 79 -4.75 17.31 6.61
N ALA A 80 -4.24 17.19 7.82
CA ALA A 80 -3.03 17.90 8.23
C ALA A 80 -1.81 17.48 7.39
N ASP A 81 -1.77 16.19 7.03
CA ASP A 81 -0.70 15.56 6.25
C ASP A 81 -1.16 14.23 5.63
N ALA A 82 -0.24 13.57 4.91
CA ALA A 82 -0.51 12.28 4.28
C ALA A 82 -0.72 11.13 5.29
N GLN A 83 -0.15 11.21 6.49
CA GLN A 83 -0.37 10.23 7.55
C GLN A 83 -1.81 10.31 8.06
N THR A 84 -2.27 11.53 8.34
CA THR A 84 -3.65 11.78 8.78
C THR A 84 -4.66 11.27 7.74
N ALA A 85 -4.41 11.52 6.45
CA ALA A 85 -5.24 11.01 5.36
C ALA A 85 -5.29 9.48 5.34
N ALA A 86 -4.14 8.79 5.44
CA ALA A 86 -4.08 7.33 5.44
C ALA A 86 -4.86 6.71 6.62
N LEU A 87 -4.78 7.32 7.79
CA LEU A 87 -5.48 6.87 9.00
C LEU A 87 -6.99 7.11 8.90
N ARG A 88 -7.41 8.29 8.42
CA ARG A 88 -8.83 8.63 8.18
C ARG A 88 -9.47 7.66 7.20
N GLU A 89 -8.83 7.44 6.06
CA GLU A 89 -9.33 6.50 5.04
C GLU A 89 -9.44 5.06 5.59
N ALA A 90 -8.48 4.62 6.41
CA ALA A 90 -8.55 3.30 7.06
C ALA A 90 -9.71 3.22 8.06
N GLU A 91 -10.03 4.31 8.76
CA GLU A 91 -11.20 4.38 9.62
C GLU A 91 -12.50 4.31 8.81
N GLU A 92 -12.58 5.05 7.71
CA GLU A 92 -13.75 5.08 6.81
C GLU A 92 -13.97 3.74 6.10
N GLU A 93 -12.91 3.10 5.56
CA GLU A 93 -13.02 1.86 4.78
C GLU A 93 -13.21 0.60 5.62
N ILE A 94 -12.54 0.52 6.78
CA ILE A 94 -12.48 -0.72 7.58
C ILE A 94 -12.77 -0.54 9.07
N GLY A 95 -13.18 0.65 9.52
CA GLY A 95 -13.50 0.93 10.91
C GLY A 95 -12.29 0.88 11.86
N LEU A 96 -11.08 1.04 11.34
CA LEU A 96 -9.86 1.03 12.15
C LEU A 96 -9.62 2.41 12.76
N SER A 97 -9.77 2.53 14.08
CA SER A 97 -9.53 3.80 14.77
C SER A 97 -8.09 4.29 14.60
N PRO A 98 -7.86 5.56 14.21
CA PRO A 98 -6.51 6.15 14.13
C PRO A 98 -5.69 6.02 15.41
N THR A 99 -6.35 6.02 16.58
CA THR A 99 -5.70 5.89 17.90
C THR A 99 -5.19 4.48 18.18
N ASP A 100 -5.67 3.48 17.46
CA ASP A 100 -5.28 2.09 17.62
C ASP A 100 -4.12 1.69 16.67
N VAL A 101 -3.65 2.63 15.84
CA VAL A 101 -2.56 2.41 14.91
C VAL A 101 -1.25 2.95 15.47
N ASP A 102 -0.29 2.07 15.69
CA ASP A 102 1.07 2.42 16.05
C ASP A 102 1.89 2.61 14.76
N VAL A 103 2.04 3.85 14.31
CA VAL A 103 2.72 4.19 13.05
C VAL A 103 4.22 3.99 13.19
N LEU A 104 4.79 3.12 12.37
CA LEU A 104 6.22 2.78 12.34
C LEU A 104 7.04 3.74 11.47
N GLY A 105 6.46 4.24 10.39
CA GLY A 105 7.12 5.06 9.40
C GLY A 105 6.46 4.96 8.04
N ARG A 106 7.15 5.41 7.00
CA ARG A 106 6.63 5.39 5.61
C ARG A 106 7.58 4.67 4.65
N LEU A 107 7.02 4.19 3.55
CA LEU A 107 7.74 3.67 2.40
C LEU A 107 7.89 4.76 1.33
N ASP A 108 8.65 4.44 0.26
CA ASP A 108 8.78 5.34 -0.88
C ASP A 108 7.44 5.50 -1.61
N GLU A 109 7.21 6.67 -2.18
CA GLU A 109 6.00 6.93 -2.94
C GLU A 109 5.85 5.98 -4.13
N ALA A 110 4.61 5.64 -4.46
CA ALA A 110 4.26 4.84 -5.62
C ALA A 110 3.33 5.60 -6.57
N LEU A 111 3.52 5.41 -7.88
CA LEU A 111 2.66 5.99 -8.91
C LEU A 111 1.59 5.00 -9.33
N VAL A 112 0.35 5.45 -9.38
CA VAL A 112 -0.75 4.76 -10.06
C VAL A 112 -0.93 5.40 -11.43
N VAL A 113 -0.22 4.85 -12.41
CA VAL A 113 -0.15 5.41 -13.77
C VAL A 113 -1.54 5.49 -14.42
N THR A 114 -2.39 4.49 -14.19
CA THR A 114 -3.71 4.37 -14.83
C THR A 114 -4.74 5.36 -14.30
N SER A 115 -4.66 5.75 -13.04
CA SER A 115 -5.60 6.68 -12.39
C SER A 115 -5.01 8.05 -12.05
N GLY A 116 -3.72 8.25 -12.31
CA GLY A 116 -3.06 9.54 -12.11
C GLY A 116 -2.86 9.93 -10.63
N PHE A 117 -2.56 8.94 -9.76
CA PHE A 117 -2.29 9.18 -8.36
C PHE A 117 -0.83 8.98 -7.99
N ARG A 118 -0.38 9.78 -7.03
CA ARG A 118 0.85 9.59 -6.28
C ARG A 118 0.48 9.16 -4.87
N LEU A 119 0.84 7.93 -4.50
CA LEU A 119 0.52 7.31 -3.22
C LEU A 119 1.68 7.48 -2.24
N THR A 120 1.38 7.94 -1.03
CA THR A 120 2.32 7.94 0.11
C THR A 120 1.93 6.80 1.05
N PRO A 121 2.71 5.70 1.12
CA PRO A 121 2.39 4.57 1.98
C PRO A 121 2.93 4.75 3.39
N TRP A 122 2.07 4.58 4.39
CA TRP A 122 2.41 4.57 5.81
C TRP A 122 2.28 3.16 6.38
N VAL A 123 3.29 2.71 7.10
CA VAL A 123 3.29 1.40 7.76
C VAL A 123 2.90 1.58 9.21
N GLY A 124 1.94 0.81 9.66
CA GLY A 124 1.47 0.85 11.05
C GLY A 124 1.16 -0.53 11.60
N VAL A 125 1.39 -0.73 12.89
CA VAL A 125 0.96 -1.94 13.61
C VAL A 125 -0.43 -1.69 14.16
N VAL A 126 -1.30 -2.68 13.98
CA VAL A 126 -2.69 -2.64 14.42
C VAL A 126 -2.98 -3.80 15.38
N PRO A 127 -3.95 -3.67 16.29
CA PRO A 127 -4.30 -4.74 17.21
C PRO A 127 -4.87 -5.96 16.49
N TYR A 128 -4.68 -7.14 17.07
CA TYR A 128 -5.31 -8.39 16.64
C TYR A 128 -5.70 -9.26 17.84
N PRO A 129 -6.93 -9.81 17.89
CA PRO A 129 -8.02 -9.55 16.94
C PRO A 129 -8.56 -8.12 17.04
N TYR A 130 -9.15 -7.61 15.95
CA TYR A 130 -9.78 -6.29 15.90
C TYR A 130 -11.16 -6.39 15.21
N PRO A 131 -12.21 -5.69 15.71
CA PRO A 131 -13.56 -5.78 15.18
C PRO A 131 -13.73 -4.89 13.95
N TYR A 132 -13.02 -5.21 12.87
CA TYR A 132 -13.11 -4.47 11.61
C TYR A 132 -14.53 -4.43 11.06
N VAL A 133 -14.94 -3.27 10.56
CA VAL A 133 -16.22 -3.06 9.88
C VAL A 133 -15.93 -2.56 8.47
N ALA A 134 -16.03 -3.45 7.50
CA ALA A 134 -15.83 -3.08 6.10
C ALA A 134 -16.97 -2.15 5.63
N GLN A 135 -16.62 -1.04 4.99
CA GLN A 135 -17.58 -0.11 4.40
C GLN A 135 -18.22 -0.77 3.17
N PRO A 136 -19.54 -1.05 3.20
CA PRO A 136 -20.16 -1.96 2.23
C PRO A 136 -20.26 -1.40 0.81
N ASP A 137 -20.13 -0.08 0.63
CA ASP A 137 -20.20 0.56 -0.68
C ASP A 137 -18.86 0.50 -1.44
N GLU A 138 -17.74 0.25 -0.76
CA GLU A 138 -16.40 0.22 -1.38
C GLU A 138 -15.68 -1.11 -1.19
N VAL A 139 -15.82 -1.74 -0.02
CA VAL A 139 -15.05 -2.91 0.39
C VAL A 139 -15.91 -4.16 0.36
N ALA A 140 -15.54 -5.11 -0.52
CA ALA A 140 -16.19 -6.43 -0.60
C ALA A 140 -15.73 -7.38 0.51
N GLY A 141 -14.54 -7.15 1.08
CA GLY A 141 -14.00 -7.97 2.17
C GLY A 141 -12.57 -7.63 2.51
N LEU A 142 -12.10 -8.19 3.60
CA LEU A 142 -10.71 -8.07 4.06
C LEU A 142 -9.88 -9.24 3.54
N VAL A 143 -8.60 -8.96 3.26
CA VAL A 143 -7.62 -9.95 2.82
C VAL A 143 -6.42 -9.87 3.75
N GLU A 144 -6.07 -10.99 4.36
CA GLU A 144 -4.92 -11.11 5.24
C GLU A 144 -3.85 -11.93 4.52
N LEU A 145 -2.66 -11.38 4.36
CA LEU A 145 -1.53 -12.08 3.77
C LEU A 145 -0.42 -12.23 4.80
N SER A 146 0.04 -13.46 5.00
CA SER A 146 1.18 -13.74 5.88
C SER A 146 2.45 -13.14 5.27
N VAL A 147 3.30 -12.50 6.07
CA VAL A 147 4.60 -12.02 5.61
C VAL A 147 5.49 -13.18 5.17
N ALA A 148 5.36 -14.35 5.79
CA ALA A 148 6.08 -15.56 5.38
C ALA A 148 5.70 -15.98 3.94
N ASP A 149 4.41 -15.94 3.60
CA ASP A 149 3.96 -16.25 2.24
C ASP A 149 4.40 -15.19 1.22
N LEU A 150 4.43 -13.92 1.60
CA LEU A 150 4.97 -12.85 0.75
C LEU A 150 6.47 -13.02 0.48
N LEU A 151 7.21 -13.58 1.43
CA LEU A 151 8.65 -13.87 1.31
C LEU A 151 8.94 -15.18 0.59
N ALA A 152 7.95 -16.05 0.39
CA ALA A 152 8.13 -17.37 -0.19
C ALA A 152 8.67 -17.29 -1.63
N PRO A 153 9.53 -18.22 -2.05
CA PRO A 153 10.00 -18.28 -3.44
C PRO A 153 8.84 -18.40 -4.42
N GLY A 154 8.82 -17.56 -5.45
CA GLY A 154 7.79 -17.58 -6.50
C GLY A 154 6.52 -16.79 -6.18
N SER A 155 6.34 -16.28 -4.96
CA SER A 155 5.21 -15.42 -4.61
C SER A 155 5.20 -14.09 -5.36
N HIS A 156 6.37 -13.60 -5.75
CA HIS A 156 6.58 -12.33 -6.43
C HIS A 156 7.17 -12.53 -7.82
N ARG A 157 6.65 -11.81 -8.79
CA ARG A 157 7.19 -11.72 -10.14
C ARG A 157 7.16 -10.28 -10.65
N VAL A 158 8.12 -9.94 -11.51
CA VAL A 158 8.18 -8.65 -12.21
C VAL A 158 7.96 -8.90 -13.69
N GLY A 159 6.97 -8.23 -14.25
CA GLY A 159 6.73 -8.16 -15.67
C GLY A 159 6.95 -6.74 -16.19
N THR A 160 6.70 -6.52 -17.46
CA THR A 160 6.78 -5.20 -18.06
C THR A 160 5.47 -4.85 -18.76
N ARG A 161 5.11 -3.57 -18.74
CA ARG A 161 3.97 -3.03 -19.47
C ARG A 161 4.35 -1.72 -20.13
N GLU A 162 3.98 -1.59 -21.39
CA GLU A 162 4.12 -0.30 -22.09
C GLU A 162 2.94 0.61 -21.72
N ALA A 163 3.25 1.83 -21.27
CA ALA A 163 2.28 2.88 -21.04
C ALA A 163 2.94 4.24 -21.30
N PHE A 164 2.24 5.14 -21.97
CA PHE A 164 2.72 6.48 -22.31
C PHE A 164 4.04 6.49 -23.11
N GLY A 165 4.23 5.49 -23.99
CA GLY A 165 5.44 5.35 -24.81
C GLY A 165 6.68 4.92 -24.01
N MET A 166 6.50 4.38 -22.82
CA MET A 166 7.58 3.84 -21.97
C MET A 166 7.24 2.46 -21.45
N VAL A 167 8.28 1.65 -21.26
CA VAL A 167 8.17 0.33 -20.62
C VAL A 167 8.32 0.52 -19.10
N HIS A 168 7.31 0.08 -18.37
CA HIS A 168 7.28 0.13 -16.91
C HIS A 168 7.34 -1.27 -16.32
N GLU A 169 8.05 -1.42 -15.22
CA GLU A 169 7.98 -2.64 -14.42
C GLU A 169 6.64 -2.73 -13.71
N VAL A 170 6.05 -3.91 -13.75
CA VAL A 170 4.80 -4.24 -13.06
C VAL A 170 5.06 -5.38 -12.11
N HIS A 171 5.03 -5.08 -10.82
CA HIS A 171 5.11 -6.07 -9.76
C HIS A 171 3.79 -6.82 -9.63
N THR A 172 3.87 -8.11 -9.35
CA THR A 172 2.70 -8.95 -9.05
C THR A 172 3.08 -9.93 -7.95
N PHE A 173 2.25 -9.98 -6.91
CA PHE A 173 2.26 -11.04 -5.90
C PHE A 173 1.08 -11.98 -6.14
N ASP A 174 1.33 -13.28 -6.06
CA ASP A 174 0.31 -14.32 -6.08
C ASP A 174 0.48 -15.16 -4.82
N VAL A 175 -0.39 -14.93 -3.85
CA VAL A 175 -0.29 -15.50 -2.51
C VAL A 175 -1.62 -16.12 -2.14
N CYS A 176 -1.62 -17.45 -1.99
CA CYS A 176 -2.82 -18.21 -1.60
C CYS A 176 -4.05 -17.89 -2.47
N GLY A 177 -3.84 -17.71 -3.79
CA GLY A 177 -4.91 -17.38 -4.74
C GLY A 177 -5.33 -15.90 -4.72
N ASN A 178 -4.68 -15.06 -3.92
CA ASN A 178 -4.86 -13.62 -3.94
C ASN A 178 -3.81 -12.98 -4.85
N VAL A 179 -4.26 -12.39 -5.95
CA VAL A 179 -3.38 -11.70 -6.90
C VAL A 179 -3.38 -10.21 -6.61
N VAL A 180 -2.23 -9.70 -6.18
CA VAL A 180 -1.98 -8.27 -5.96
C VAL A 180 -1.03 -7.77 -7.04
N TRP A 181 -1.32 -6.67 -7.71
CA TRP A 181 -0.50 -6.16 -8.81
C TRP A 181 -0.41 -4.63 -8.84
N GLY A 182 0.47 -4.10 -9.69
CA GLY A 182 0.63 -2.67 -9.93
C GLY A 182 1.20 -1.90 -8.74
N ALA A 183 0.65 -0.73 -8.44
CA ALA A 183 1.15 0.14 -7.38
C ALA A 183 1.09 -0.53 -6.00
N THR A 184 0.03 -1.28 -5.72
CA THR A 184 -0.13 -2.02 -4.46
C THR A 184 0.96 -3.08 -4.30
N ALA A 185 1.23 -3.86 -5.36
CA ALA A 185 2.32 -4.85 -5.35
C ALA A 185 3.70 -4.20 -5.25
N ARG A 186 3.89 -3.01 -5.84
CA ARG A 186 5.13 -2.24 -5.66
C ARG A 186 5.35 -1.82 -4.21
N ILE A 187 4.29 -1.39 -3.51
CA ILE A 187 4.35 -1.07 -2.08
C ILE A 187 4.65 -2.33 -1.25
N LEU A 188 3.99 -3.47 -1.56
CA LEU A 188 4.32 -4.76 -0.93
C LEU A 188 5.79 -5.16 -1.16
N HIS A 189 6.30 -4.97 -2.37
CA HIS A 189 7.70 -5.27 -2.68
C HIS A 189 8.65 -4.43 -1.82
N GLN A 190 8.40 -3.13 -1.68
CA GLN A 190 9.19 -2.28 -0.80
C GLN A 190 9.14 -2.75 0.67
N LEU A 191 7.96 -3.12 1.17
CA LEU A 191 7.82 -3.67 2.52
C LEU A 191 8.65 -4.95 2.69
N VAL A 192 8.58 -5.87 1.72
CA VAL A 192 9.34 -7.12 1.70
C VAL A 192 10.86 -6.85 1.66
N ASP A 193 11.31 -5.86 0.90
CA ASP A 193 12.73 -5.50 0.81
C ASP A 193 13.24 -4.88 2.12
N VAL A 194 12.47 -3.98 2.72
CA VAL A 194 12.78 -3.45 4.06
C VAL A 194 12.80 -4.59 5.08
N TRP A 195 11.80 -5.48 4.99
CA TRP A 195 11.72 -6.66 5.87
C TRP A 195 12.95 -7.57 5.75
N ARG A 196 13.47 -7.81 4.56
CA ARG A 196 14.69 -8.65 4.33
C ARG A 196 15.97 -7.98 4.80
N SER A 197 15.99 -6.65 4.84
CA SER A 197 17.21 -5.87 5.12
C SER A 197 17.37 -5.49 6.59
N ALA A 198 16.33 -5.63 7.38
CA ALA A 198 16.29 -5.31 8.81
C ALA A 198 16.63 -6.53 9.66
#